data_14576c6e21de46c86b083f977b614eb5
#
_entry.id   14576c6e21de46c86b083f977b614eb5
#
_cell.length_a   1.000
_cell.length_b   1.000
_cell.length_c   1.000
_cell.angle_alpha   90.00
_cell.angle_beta   90.00
_cell.angle_gamma   90.00
#
_symmetry.space_group_name_H-M   'P 1'
#
loop_
_entity.id
_entity.type
_entity.pdbx_description
1 polymer ?
#
loop_
_entity_poly.entity_id
_entity_poly.type
_entity_poly.pdbx_seq_one_letter_code
_entity_poly.pdbx_strand_id
1 'polypeptide(L)'
;PKPSSAASDVYKRQRLAGVQSDRFLDNWQGVLSAAWYWSNDNLPDSERASFGGQNFARGYPDDQATGDKGWGVAYEVNYSFNREGPWVRVLQPYVVLDRSKTWFNQLPVRGSSLSSAAVGLRFGDAKHYNIALEAAKPMSDEALDTYNRKPRYTLSFSYQL
;
A
#
# COMPACT_ATOMS: atom_id res chain seq x y z
N PRO A 1 7.20 49.48 6.33
CA PRO A 1 6.66 48.14 6.36
C PRO A 1 7.77 47.17 5.93
N LYS A 2 8.16 46.28 6.84
CA LYS A 2 9.06 45.19 6.49
C LYS A 2 8.33 44.26 5.49
N PRO A 3 8.93 43.91 4.36
CA PRO A 3 8.39 42.82 3.58
C PRO A 3 8.51 41.54 4.42
N SER A 4 7.42 40.92 4.68
CA SER A 4 7.41 39.54 5.22
C SER A 4 8.06 38.66 4.15
N SER A 5 9.33 38.35 4.30
CA SER A 5 9.93 37.24 3.58
C SER A 5 9.34 35.98 4.16
N ALA A 6 8.19 35.55 3.64
CA ALA A 6 7.84 34.16 3.66
C ALA A 6 8.88 33.48 2.77
N ALA A 7 10.01 33.11 3.36
CA ALA A 7 10.89 32.15 2.74
C ALA A 7 10.03 30.88 2.58
N SER A 8 9.61 30.61 1.36
CA SER A 8 9.07 29.31 1.03
C SER A 8 10.22 28.34 1.21
N ASP A 9 10.18 27.56 2.28
CA ASP A 9 11.12 26.49 2.50
C ASP A 9 11.03 25.55 1.30
N VAL A 10 12.06 25.54 0.46
CA VAL A 10 12.12 24.65 -0.71
C VAL A 10 12.70 23.33 -0.24
N TYR A 11 11.84 22.31 -0.20
CA TYR A 11 12.23 20.93 0.11
C TYR A 11 12.61 20.20 -1.17
N LYS A 12 13.66 19.38 -1.09
CA LYS A 12 14.01 18.43 -2.16
C LYS A 12 13.56 17.03 -1.77
N ARG A 13 12.60 16.49 -2.53
CA ARG A 13 12.09 15.15 -2.36
C ARG A 13 12.23 14.36 -3.65
N GLN A 14 12.69 13.14 -3.54
CA GLN A 14 12.74 12.18 -4.64
C GLN A 14 11.80 11.00 -4.36
N ARG A 15 11.10 10.57 -5.38
CA ARG A 15 10.23 9.39 -5.34
C ARG A 15 10.49 8.54 -6.56
N LEU A 16 10.72 7.25 -6.34
CA LEU A 16 10.74 6.22 -7.35
C LEU A 16 9.70 5.16 -6.99
N ALA A 17 8.83 4.83 -7.92
CA ALA A 17 7.87 3.76 -7.74
C ALA A 17 7.73 2.95 -9.03
N GLY A 18 7.50 1.66 -8.88
CA GLY A 18 7.31 0.76 -10.02
C GLY A 18 6.44 -0.44 -9.64
N VAL A 19 5.76 -0.96 -10.65
CA VAL A 19 4.97 -2.19 -10.57
C VAL A 19 5.36 -3.06 -11.73
N GLN A 20 5.72 -4.31 -11.45
CA GLN A 20 5.99 -5.33 -12.45
C GLN A 20 5.00 -6.48 -12.27
N SER A 21 4.43 -6.92 -13.36
CA SER A 21 3.43 -7.98 -13.40
C SER A 21 3.85 -9.04 -14.40
N ASP A 22 4.01 -10.26 -13.92
CA ASP A 22 4.46 -11.40 -14.71
C ASP A 22 3.47 -12.56 -14.60
N ARG A 23 3.10 -13.13 -15.76
CA ARG A 23 2.37 -14.40 -15.82
C ARG A 23 3.36 -15.53 -15.90
N PHE A 24 3.34 -16.44 -14.94
CA PHE A 24 4.25 -17.57 -14.91
C PHE A 24 3.59 -18.91 -15.26
N LEU A 25 2.26 -18.96 -15.20
CA LEU A 25 1.43 -20.06 -15.72
C LEU A 25 0.14 -19.44 -16.31
N ASP A 26 -0.66 -20.22 -17.03
CA ASP A 26 -1.81 -19.72 -17.81
C ASP A 26 -2.75 -18.81 -17.02
N ASN A 27 -3.05 -19.16 -15.75
CA ASN A 27 -3.96 -18.43 -14.91
C ASN A 27 -3.30 -17.80 -13.67
N TRP A 28 -2.00 -18.00 -13.49
CA TRP A 28 -1.24 -17.47 -12.37
C TRP A 28 -0.48 -16.21 -12.74
N GLN A 29 -0.54 -15.22 -11.89
CA GLN A 29 0.16 -13.97 -12.04
C GLN A 29 0.84 -13.56 -10.73
N GLY A 30 2.07 -13.10 -10.84
CA GLY A 30 2.80 -12.42 -9.78
C GLY A 30 2.85 -10.92 -10.05
N VAL A 31 2.61 -10.11 -9.04
CA VAL A 31 2.71 -8.65 -9.12
C VAL A 31 3.67 -8.15 -8.05
N LEU A 32 4.78 -7.60 -8.48
CA LEU A 32 5.75 -6.95 -7.60
C LEU A 32 5.55 -5.44 -7.65
N SER A 33 5.33 -4.83 -6.50
CA SER A 33 5.23 -3.38 -6.35
C SER A 33 6.35 -2.90 -5.43
N ALA A 34 6.99 -1.81 -5.79
CA ALA A 34 8.02 -1.19 -4.97
C ALA A 34 7.92 0.33 -5.04
N ALA A 35 8.22 0.97 -3.92
CA ALA A 35 8.31 2.42 -3.84
C ALA A 35 9.48 2.82 -2.97
N TRP A 36 10.17 3.87 -3.37
CA TRP A 36 11.28 4.45 -2.64
C TRP A 36 11.11 5.97 -2.55
N TYR A 37 11.29 6.49 -1.35
CA TYR A 37 11.22 7.91 -1.04
C TYR A 37 12.52 8.35 -0.38
N TRP A 38 13.07 9.45 -0.83
CA TRP A 38 14.32 9.99 -0.33
C TRP A 38 14.28 11.50 -0.23
N SER A 39 14.71 12.02 0.92
CA SER A 39 15.00 13.45 1.11
C SER A 39 16.14 13.60 2.10
N ASN A 40 16.99 14.60 1.89
CA ASN A 40 17.99 15.00 2.87
C ASN A 40 17.46 16.10 3.80
N ASP A 41 16.30 16.66 3.49
CA ASP A 41 15.63 17.68 4.26
C ASP A 41 14.70 17.06 5.30
N ASN A 42 14.40 17.78 6.37
CA ASN A 42 13.32 17.45 7.28
C ASN A 42 12.01 17.90 6.65
N LEU A 43 11.22 16.94 6.21
CA LEU A 43 10.00 17.22 5.48
C LEU A 43 8.83 17.56 6.40
N PRO A 44 7.93 18.49 6.01
CA PRO A 44 6.64 18.66 6.68
C PRO A 44 5.80 17.40 6.50
N ASP A 45 4.84 17.17 7.39
CA ASP A 45 4.02 15.94 7.43
C ASP A 45 3.36 15.61 6.09
N SER A 46 2.91 16.62 5.37
CA SER A 46 2.27 16.45 4.05
C SER A 46 3.20 15.95 2.95
N GLU A 47 4.50 16.07 3.12
CA GLU A 47 5.52 15.74 2.13
C GLU A 47 6.32 14.47 2.47
N ARG A 48 6.10 13.91 3.66
CA ARG A 48 6.78 12.69 4.12
C ARG A 48 6.35 11.46 3.35
N ALA A 49 7.24 10.47 3.30
CA ALA A 49 6.89 9.12 2.92
C ALA A 49 5.88 8.55 3.92
N SER A 50 4.81 7.95 3.44
CA SER A 50 3.77 7.36 4.27
C SER A 50 3.44 5.95 3.80
N PHE A 51 3.32 5.03 4.75
CA PHE A 51 2.93 3.65 4.52
C PHE A 51 1.81 3.22 5.46
N GLY A 52 0.92 2.42 4.96
CA GLY A 52 -0.31 1.95 5.56
C GLY A 52 -1.43 1.95 4.53
N GLY A 53 -2.50 1.21 4.78
CA GLY A 53 -3.63 1.13 3.88
C GLY A 53 -3.43 0.18 2.70
N GLN A 54 -4.00 0.48 1.54
CA GLN A 54 -4.19 -0.51 0.48
C GLN A 54 -2.95 -0.86 -0.37
N ASN A 55 -1.93 -0.03 -0.39
CA ASN A 55 -0.79 -0.26 -1.28
C ASN A 55 0.33 -1.04 -0.62
N PHE A 56 0.79 -0.53 0.51
CA PHE A 56 1.84 -1.15 1.33
C PHE A 56 1.39 -1.15 2.79
N ALA A 57 1.80 -2.15 3.55
CA ALA A 57 1.37 -2.33 4.92
C ALA A 57 -0.16 -2.44 5.06
N ARG A 58 -0.77 -3.34 4.29
CA ARG A 58 -2.23 -3.51 4.20
C ARG A 58 -2.90 -3.91 5.51
N GLY A 59 -2.16 -4.51 6.45
CA GLY A 59 -2.63 -4.82 7.79
C GLY A 59 -2.76 -3.61 8.72
N TYR A 60 -2.36 -2.42 8.26
CA TYR A 60 -2.30 -1.19 9.05
C TYR A 60 -3.21 -0.10 8.49
N PRO A 61 -3.64 0.87 9.34
CA PRO A 61 -4.36 2.04 8.86
C PRO A 61 -3.47 2.91 7.96
N ASP A 62 -4.08 3.83 7.24
CA ASP A 62 -3.36 4.85 6.49
C ASP A 62 -2.43 5.64 7.42
N ASP A 63 -1.29 6.06 6.89
CA ASP A 63 -0.30 6.84 7.63
C ASP A 63 0.24 6.19 8.93
N GLN A 64 0.23 4.86 9.00
CA GLN A 64 0.79 4.11 10.14
C GLN A 64 2.27 4.44 10.36
N ALA A 65 3.04 4.54 9.30
CA ALA A 65 4.45 4.87 9.33
C ALA A 65 4.76 6.02 8.39
N THR A 66 5.41 7.06 8.89
CA THR A 66 5.86 8.22 8.12
C THR A 66 7.34 8.47 8.34
N GLY A 67 7.97 9.19 7.42
CA GLY A 67 9.37 9.56 7.54
C GLY A 67 9.87 10.44 6.39
N ASP A 68 11.05 11.04 6.55
CA ASP A 68 11.73 11.81 5.50
C ASP A 68 12.26 10.89 4.39
N LYS A 69 12.50 9.65 4.75
CA LYS A 69 12.95 8.57 3.87
C LYS A 69 12.11 7.32 4.11
N GLY A 70 11.97 6.51 3.08
CA GLY A 70 11.27 5.24 3.24
C GLY A 70 11.29 4.39 1.98
N TRP A 71 11.02 3.12 2.15
CA TRP A 71 10.80 2.19 1.05
C TRP A 71 9.67 1.21 1.42
N GLY A 72 8.98 0.75 0.40
CA GLY A 72 7.99 -0.29 0.51
C GLY A 72 8.10 -1.27 -0.64
N VAL A 73 7.84 -2.52 -0.36
CA VAL A 73 7.76 -3.61 -1.34
C VAL A 73 6.56 -4.47 -1.01
N ALA A 74 5.83 -4.88 -2.03
CA ALA A 74 4.72 -5.81 -1.92
C ALA A 74 4.78 -6.82 -3.07
N TYR A 75 4.52 -8.07 -2.75
CA TYR A 75 4.41 -9.14 -3.73
C TYR A 75 3.05 -9.82 -3.61
N GLU A 76 2.31 -9.79 -4.70
CA GLU A 76 1.01 -10.43 -4.85
C GLU A 76 1.12 -11.64 -5.77
N VAL A 77 0.51 -12.74 -5.37
CA VAL A 77 0.25 -13.88 -6.23
C VAL A 77 -1.25 -14.04 -6.35
N ASN A 78 -1.76 -14.07 -7.56
CA ASN A 78 -3.17 -14.26 -7.83
C ASN A 78 -3.42 -15.36 -8.87
N TYR A 79 -4.60 -15.92 -8.81
CA TYR A 79 -5.09 -16.91 -9.75
C TYR A 79 -6.40 -16.44 -10.36
N SER A 80 -6.51 -16.45 -11.67
CA SER A 80 -7.71 -15.98 -12.38
C SER A 80 -8.53 -17.15 -12.89
N PHE A 81 -9.71 -17.34 -12.32
CA PHE A 81 -10.75 -18.21 -12.87
C PHE A 81 -11.59 -17.42 -13.86
N ASN A 82 -11.50 -17.76 -15.13
CA ASN A 82 -12.40 -17.23 -16.14
C ASN A 82 -13.61 -18.14 -16.24
N ARG A 83 -14.79 -17.61 -15.96
CA ARG A 83 -16.05 -18.34 -16.00
C ARG A 83 -16.99 -17.74 -17.05
N GLU A 84 -17.70 -18.61 -17.73
CA GLU A 84 -18.84 -18.20 -18.54
C GLU A 84 -20.08 -18.15 -17.65
N GLY A 85 -20.63 -16.94 -17.47
CA GLY A 85 -21.80 -16.74 -16.63
C GLY A 85 -22.35 -15.32 -16.76
N PRO A 86 -23.64 -15.10 -16.45
CA PRO A 86 -24.26 -13.80 -16.62
C PRO A 86 -23.83 -12.76 -15.57
N TRP A 87 -23.44 -13.19 -14.37
CA TRP A 87 -23.18 -12.31 -13.24
C TRP A 87 -21.72 -12.29 -12.79
N VAL A 88 -21.05 -13.43 -12.76
CA VAL A 88 -19.67 -13.55 -12.34
C VAL A 88 -18.87 -14.20 -13.46
N ARG A 89 -18.01 -13.42 -14.12
CA ARG A 89 -17.11 -13.87 -15.19
C ARG A 89 -15.67 -13.99 -14.75
N VAL A 90 -15.27 -13.20 -13.79
CA VAL A 90 -13.93 -13.18 -13.23
C VAL A 90 -14.01 -13.48 -11.74
N LEU A 91 -13.24 -14.45 -11.30
CA LEU A 91 -13.03 -14.77 -9.91
C LEU A 91 -11.52 -14.88 -9.68
N GLN A 92 -10.96 -14.04 -8.84
CA GLN A 92 -9.51 -13.94 -8.63
C GLN A 92 -9.16 -13.93 -7.15
N PRO A 93 -8.87 -15.09 -6.55
CA PRO A 93 -8.22 -15.14 -5.25
C PRO A 93 -6.78 -14.63 -5.34
N TYR A 94 -6.29 -13.98 -4.30
CA TYR A 94 -4.93 -13.48 -4.21
C TYR A 94 -4.38 -13.52 -2.79
N VAL A 95 -3.07 -13.56 -2.71
CA VAL A 95 -2.30 -13.44 -1.47
C VAL A 95 -1.25 -12.36 -1.68
N VAL A 96 -1.08 -11.49 -0.69
CA VAL A 96 -0.09 -10.41 -0.69
C VAL A 96 0.78 -10.49 0.56
N LEU A 97 2.06 -10.34 0.36
CA LEU A 97 3.02 -10.09 1.42
C LEU A 97 3.66 -8.73 1.18
N ASP A 98 3.70 -7.89 2.18
CA ASP A 98 4.31 -6.59 2.08
C ASP A 98 5.25 -6.27 3.24
N ARG A 99 6.20 -5.41 2.96
CA ARG A 99 7.12 -4.86 3.94
C ARG A 99 7.47 -3.43 3.59
N SER A 100 7.51 -2.57 4.60
CA SER A 100 7.90 -1.19 4.45
C SER A 100 8.74 -0.71 5.63
N LYS A 101 9.53 0.31 5.39
CA LYS A 101 10.35 0.94 6.41
C LYS A 101 10.44 2.44 6.15
N THR A 102 10.34 3.21 7.22
CA THR A 102 10.53 4.66 7.20
C THR A 102 11.55 5.07 8.24
N TRP A 103 12.21 6.20 8.04
CA TRP A 103 13.08 6.84 9.02
C TRP A 103 13.12 8.34 8.80
N PHE A 104 13.54 9.03 9.85
CA PHE A 104 13.71 10.48 9.88
C PHE A 104 15.17 10.86 9.81
N ASN A 105 15.47 12.00 9.21
CA ASN A 105 16.83 12.57 9.20
C ASN A 105 17.23 13.14 10.56
N GLN A 106 16.25 13.58 11.33
CA GLN A 106 16.45 14.17 12.65
C GLN A 106 16.52 13.10 13.74
N LEU A 107 17.60 13.05 14.48
CA LEU A 107 17.74 12.22 15.67
C LEU A 107 17.20 12.97 16.92
N PRO A 108 16.55 12.30 17.87
CA PRO A 108 16.42 10.84 18.06
C PRO A 108 15.11 10.23 17.54
N VAL A 109 14.45 10.81 16.56
CA VAL A 109 13.17 10.31 16.05
C VAL A 109 13.38 8.95 15.39
N ARG A 110 12.70 7.92 15.93
CA ARG A 110 12.79 6.56 15.40
C ARG A 110 11.88 6.40 14.19
N GLY A 111 12.39 5.71 13.18
CA GLY A 111 11.58 5.22 12.07
C GLY A 111 10.76 3.99 12.44
N SER A 112 9.90 3.57 11.53
CA SER A 112 9.03 2.41 11.67
C SER A 112 9.36 1.35 10.63
N SER A 113 9.21 0.08 11.02
CA SER A 113 9.32 -1.07 10.11
C SER A 113 8.03 -1.87 10.20
N LEU A 114 7.31 -1.97 9.09
CA LEU A 114 6.03 -2.63 9.00
C LEU A 114 6.13 -3.85 8.09
N SER A 115 5.42 -4.91 8.48
CA SER A 115 5.21 -6.09 7.65
C SER A 115 3.75 -6.52 7.78
N SER A 116 3.12 -6.87 6.68
CA SER A 116 1.78 -7.44 6.71
C SER A 116 1.58 -8.54 5.67
N ALA A 117 0.57 -9.36 5.92
CA ALA A 117 0.09 -10.37 4.99
C ALA A 117 -1.40 -10.16 4.76
N ALA A 118 -1.84 -10.33 3.53
CA ALA A 118 -3.23 -10.21 3.15
C ALA A 118 -3.66 -11.37 2.26
N VAL A 119 -4.92 -11.77 2.41
CA VAL A 119 -5.59 -12.68 1.50
C VAL A 119 -6.88 -12.03 1.03
N GLY A 120 -7.24 -12.21 -0.20
CA GLY A 120 -8.43 -11.60 -0.74
C GLY A 120 -9.02 -12.33 -1.92
N LEU A 121 -10.18 -11.86 -2.31
CA LEU A 121 -10.93 -12.35 -3.44
C LEU A 121 -11.50 -11.18 -4.22
N ARG A 122 -11.17 -11.12 -5.51
CA ARG A 122 -11.78 -10.18 -6.47
C ARG A 122 -12.72 -10.93 -7.36
N PHE A 123 -13.92 -10.41 -7.57
CA PHE A 123 -14.89 -10.99 -8.49
C PHE A 123 -15.76 -9.91 -9.13
N GLY A 124 -16.27 -10.22 -10.32
CA GLY A 124 -17.09 -9.32 -11.08
C GLY A 124 -17.51 -9.89 -12.42
N ASP A 125 -18.22 -9.07 -13.21
CA ASP A 125 -18.63 -9.41 -14.57
C ASP A 125 -17.63 -8.99 -15.64
N ALA A 126 -16.48 -8.45 -15.25
CA ALA A 126 -15.42 -7.91 -16.10
C ALA A 126 -15.77 -6.61 -16.87
N LYS A 127 -16.99 -6.10 -16.78
CA LYS A 127 -17.44 -4.92 -17.52
C LYS A 127 -18.07 -3.84 -16.64
N HIS A 128 -19.03 -4.19 -15.79
CA HIS A 128 -19.85 -3.22 -15.08
C HIS A 128 -19.49 -3.12 -13.61
N TYR A 129 -19.23 -4.22 -12.95
CA TYR A 129 -18.93 -4.20 -11.52
C TYR A 129 -17.71 -5.05 -11.15
N ASN A 130 -17.05 -4.65 -10.10
CA ASN A 130 -15.98 -5.39 -9.47
C ASN A 130 -16.09 -5.26 -7.95
N ILE A 131 -16.00 -6.39 -7.27
CA ILE A 131 -16.06 -6.48 -5.81
C ILE A 131 -14.75 -7.10 -5.33
N ALA A 132 -14.15 -6.55 -4.30
CA ALA A 132 -13.00 -7.13 -3.64
C ALA A 132 -13.23 -7.23 -2.14
N LEU A 133 -12.94 -8.41 -1.63
CA LEU A 133 -12.92 -8.73 -0.20
C LEU A 133 -11.48 -9.02 0.18
N GLU A 134 -10.99 -8.41 1.25
CA GLU A 134 -9.63 -8.61 1.73
C GLU A 134 -9.59 -8.74 3.25
N ALA A 135 -8.79 -9.67 3.74
CA ALA A 135 -8.39 -9.77 5.13
C ALA A 135 -6.88 -9.59 5.22
N ALA A 136 -6.43 -8.57 5.93
CA ALA A 136 -5.02 -8.23 6.08
C ALA A 136 -4.63 -8.22 7.56
N LYS A 137 -3.48 -8.79 7.89
CA LYS A 137 -2.99 -8.91 9.25
C LYS A 137 -1.65 -8.22 9.41
N PRO A 138 -1.49 -7.34 10.42
CA PRO A 138 -0.20 -6.83 10.85
C PRO A 138 0.70 -7.96 11.37
N MET A 139 1.96 -7.97 10.95
CA MET A 139 2.93 -9.00 11.33
C MET A 139 4.10 -8.46 12.16
N SER A 140 4.29 -7.16 12.21
CA SER A 140 5.34 -6.52 13.02
C SER A 140 4.75 -5.70 14.17
N ASP A 141 4.58 -4.41 13.97
CA ASP A 141 4.05 -3.51 15.00
C ASP A 141 2.53 -3.64 15.17
N GLU A 142 2.00 -3.10 16.23
CA GLU A 142 0.56 -2.96 16.43
C GLU A 142 0.00 -1.83 15.58
N ALA A 143 -1.24 -1.99 15.10
CA ALA A 143 -1.92 -0.94 14.37
C ALA A 143 -2.25 0.25 15.30
N LEU A 144 -1.99 1.47 14.86
CA LEU A 144 -2.18 2.67 15.68
C LEU A 144 -3.64 2.95 16.03
N ASP A 145 -4.58 2.50 15.22
CA ASP A 145 -6.01 2.70 15.43
C ASP A 145 -6.66 1.69 16.39
N THR A 146 -6.17 0.46 16.41
CA THR A 146 -6.76 -0.64 17.19
C THR A 146 -5.87 -1.12 18.35
N TYR A 147 -4.61 -0.69 18.39
CA TYR A 147 -3.60 -1.09 19.37
C TYR A 147 -3.44 -2.62 19.49
N ASN A 148 -3.60 -3.34 18.39
CA ASN A 148 -3.45 -4.78 18.31
C ASN A 148 -3.00 -5.23 16.90
N ARG A 149 -2.79 -6.55 16.75
CA ARG A 149 -2.41 -7.19 15.47
C ARG A 149 -3.53 -8.07 14.92
N LYS A 150 -4.76 -7.75 15.21
CA LYS A 150 -5.92 -8.49 14.67
C LYS A 150 -6.07 -8.22 13.18
N PRO A 151 -6.60 -9.18 12.42
CA PRO A 151 -6.88 -8.98 11.01
C PRO A 151 -7.84 -7.82 10.77
N ARG A 152 -7.60 -7.08 9.69
CA ARG A 152 -8.47 -6.02 9.18
C ARG A 152 -9.22 -6.55 7.97
N TYR A 153 -10.49 -6.26 7.88
CA TYR A 153 -11.33 -6.67 6.77
C TYR A 153 -11.72 -5.45 5.94
N THR A 154 -11.55 -5.56 4.64
CA THR A 154 -11.87 -4.48 3.70
C THR A 154 -12.80 -5.02 2.62
N LEU A 155 -13.87 -4.27 2.35
CA LEU A 155 -14.76 -4.49 1.22
C LEU A 155 -14.65 -3.28 0.30
N SER A 156 -14.33 -3.52 -0.96
CA SER A 156 -14.38 -2.49 -2.00
C SER A 156 -15.35 -2.90 -3.10
N PHE A 157 -16.08 -1.93 -3.59
CA PHE A 157 -17.03 -2.08 -4.69
C PHE A 157 -16.80 -0.97 -5.69
N SER A 158 -16.69 -1.33 -6.95
CA SER A 158 -16.65 -0.37 -8.06
C SER A 158 -17.69 -0.73 -9.10
N TYR A 159 -18.35 0.28 -9.63
CA TYR A 159 -19.33 0.15 -10.70
C TYR A 159 -19.03 1.16 -11.80
N GLN A 160 -19.08 0.70 -13.04
CA GLN A 160 -18.86 1.52 -14.22
C GLN A 160 -20.08 1.37 -15.16
N LEU A 161 -20.64 2.50 -15.55
CA LEU A 161 -21.72 2.60 -16.52
C LEU A 161 -21.21 2.49 -17.96
#